data_2ac9094401759b9e9e5265d1b0335ed0
#
_entry.id   2ac9094401759b9e9e5265d1b0335ed0
#
_cell.length_a   1.000
_cell.length_b   1.000
_cell.length_c   1.000
_cell.angle_alpha   90.00
_cell.angle_beta   90.00
_cell.angle_gamma   90.00
#
_symmetry.space_group_name_H-M   'P 1'
#
loop_
_entity.id
_entity.type
_entity.pdbx_description
1 polymer ?
#
loop_
_entity_poly.entity_id
_entity_poly.type
_entity_poly.pdbx_seq_one_letter_code
_entity_poly.pdbx_strand_id
1 'polypeptide(L)'
;MPREVLLIEPNYKNKYPPMGLMKISTYYKQRGDHVRFYKGDLQKFAATLLCEELIRLLFGISPEMKWRRLIPTMTTYIRYGKTADIPGEIIRNSEFTSADADMLIDLIREYRMKFKRKDLFTNPRFDIVGITTLFTFEWATTINTINYVKQLCKDPQKVFIGGIASSIIPNEIIKETGVVPIEGI
;
A
#
# COMPACT_ATOMS: atom_id res chain seq x y z
N MET A 1 13.64 11.13 -13.31
CA MET A 1 13.61 10.49 -11.99
C MET A 1 12.79 9.22 -12.08
N PRO A 2 13.16 8.14 -11.39
CA PRO A 2 12.31 6.95 -11.27
C PRO A 2 10.94 7.31 -10.69
N ARG A 3 9.89 6.70 -11.24
CA ARG A 3 8.51 6.92 -10.77
C ARG A 3 8.13 5.83 -9.78
N GLU A 4 7.27 6.16 -8.83
CA GLU A 4 6.64 5.20 -7.93
C GLU A 4 5.36 4.67 -8.58
N VAL A 5 5.35 3.39 -8.93
CA VAL A 5 4.25 2.73 -9.64
C VAL A 5 3.60 1.69 -8.73
N LEU A 6 2.30 1.80 -8.52
CA LEU A 6 1.50 0.78 -7.84
C LEU A 6 0.72 -0.03 -8.87
N LEU A 7 0.90 -1.34 -8.86
CA LEU A 7 0.09 -2.28 -9.62
C LEU A 7 -0.67 -3.17 -8.65
N ILE A 8 -2.00 -3.16 -8.75
CA ILE A 8 -2.84 -3.86 -7.78
C ILE A 8 -3.90 -4.74 -8.45
N GLU A 9 -4.07 -5.93 -7.90
CA GLU A 9 -5.22 -6.79 -8.15
C GLU A 9 -6.13 -6.73 -6.93
N PRO A 10 -7.44 -6.48 -7.10
CA PRO A 10 -8.42 -6.64 -6.04
C PRO A 10 -8.29 -8.00 -5.36
N ASN A 11 -8.65 -8.09 -4.09
CA ASN A 11 -8.49 -9.31 -3.30
C ASN A 11 -9.47 -10.41 -3.74
N TYR A 12 -9.38 -10.77 -5.00
CA TYR A 12 -10.06 -11.95 -5.52
C TYR A 12 -9.48 -13.20 -4.87
N LYS A 13 -10.30 -14.10 -4.42
CA LYS A 13 -9.88 -15.36 -3.78
C LYS A 13 -9.31 -16.37 -4.79
N ASN A 14 -8.76 -15.90 -5.89
CA ASN A 14 -8.12 -16.75 -6.89
C ASN A 14 -6.64 -17.01 -6.55
N LYS A 15 -6.13 -18.15 -6.97
CA LYS A 15 -4.73 -18.57 -6.76
C LYS A 15 -3.82 -18.15 -7.92
N TYR A 16 -4.36 -17.66 -9.02
CA TYR A 16 -3.60 -17.36 -10.23
C TYR A 16 -2.96 -15.97 -10.15
N PRO A 17 -1.71 -15.83 -10.58
CA PRO A 17 -1.06 -14.53 -10.67
C PRO A 17 -1.68 -13.71 -11.83
N PRO A 18 -1.83 -12.41 -11.68
CA PRO A 18 -2.37 -11.54 -12.73
C PRO A 18 -1.31 -11.30 -13.82
N MET A 19 -1.25 -12.17 -14.80
CA MET A 19 -0.24 -12.15 -15.86
C MET A 19 -0.15 -10.80 -16.59
N GLY A 20 -1.28 -10.12 -16.82
CA GLY A 20 -1.29 -8.78 -17.42
C GLY A 20 -0.51 -7.76 -16.60
N LEU A 21 -0.77 -7.69 -15.29
CA LEU A 21 -0.04 -6.78 -14.41
C LEU A 21 1.44 -7.16 -14.28
N MET A 22 1.77 -8.43 -14.34
CA MET A 22 3.17 -8.89 -14.29
C MET A 22 3.96 -8.38 -15.51
N LYS A 23 3.37 -8.42 -16.72
CA LYS A 23 3.97 -7.86 -17.93
C LYS A 23 4.16 -6.34 -17.80
N ILE A 24 3.15 -5.63 -17.32
CA ILE A 24 3.22 -4.19 -17.06
C ILE A 24 4.30 -3.87 -16.01
N SER A 25 4.40 -4.67 -14.95
CA SER A 25 5.45 -4.55 -13.94
C SER A 25 6.84 -4.65 -14.56
N THR A 26 7.05 -5.65 -15.43
CA THR A 26 8.33 -5.83 -16.12
C THR A 26 8.67 -4.61 -16.99
N TYR A 27 7.70 -4.10 -17.75
CA TYR A 27 7.87 -2.90 -18.57
C TYR A 27 8.35 -1.68 -17.76
N TYR A 28 7.67 -1.36 -16.64
CA TYR A 28 8.05 -0.23 -15.80
C TYR A 28 9.42 -0.44 -15.13
N LYS A 29 9.71 -1.65 -14.65
CA LYS A 29 11.02 -1.97 -14.06
C LYS A 29 12.17 -1.79 -15.06
N GLN A 30 11.99 -2.23 -16.32
CA GLN A 30 12.98 -2.03 -17.38
C GLN A 30 13.25 -0.55 -17.69
N ARG A 31 12.29 0.33 -17.42
CA ARG A 31 12.45 1.80 -17.51
C ARG A 31 13.11 2.43 -16.29
N GLY A 32 13.47 1.64 -15.29
CA GLY A 32 14.05 2.12 -14.04
C GLY A 32 13.04 2.63 -13.01
N ASP A 33 11.73 2.42 -13.20
CA ASP A 33 10.69 2.81 -12.25
C ASP A 33 10.65 1.84 -11.05
N HIS A 34 10.25 2.37 -9.89
CA HIS A 34 10.02 1.58 -8.68
C HIS A 34 8.61 1.01 -8.69
N VAL A 35 8.48 -0.27 -8.96
CA VAL A 35 7.18 -0.94 -9.08
C VAL A 35 6.83 -1.71 -7.83
N ARG A 36 5.73 -1.33 -7.20
CA ARG A 36 5.09 -2.09 -6.14
C ARG A 36 3.90 -2.86 -6.72
N PHE A 37 3.98 -4.16 -6.60
CA PHE A 37 2.88 -5.07 -6.94
C PHE A 37 2.18 -5.52 -5.66
N TYR A 38 0.85 -5.43 -5.61
CA TYR A 38 0.09 -5.85 -4.46
C TYR A 38 -1.19 -6.62 -4.84
N LYS A 39 -1.49 -7.64 -4.04
CA LYS A 39 -2.74 -8.39 -4.03
C LYS A 39 -3.04 -8.75 -2.59
N GLY A 40 -4.23 -8.43 -2.09
CA GLY A 40 -4.62 -8.76 -0.72
C GLY A 40 -5.43 -7.69 -0.01
N ASP A 41 -5.39 -7.71 1.30
CA ASP A 41 -6.14 -6.81 2.18
C ASP A 41 -5.60 -5.37 2.13
N LEU A 42 -6.44 -4.43 1.71
CA LEU A 42 -6.08 -3.01 1.54
C LEU A 42 -5.69 -2.32 2.86
N GLN A 43 -6.29 -2.72 3.98
CA GLN A 43 -5.93 -2.15 5.29
C GLN A 43 -4.54 -2.62 5.71
N LYS A 44 -4.22 -3.88 5.44
CA LYS A 44 -2.87 -4.40 5.64
C LYS A 44 -1.87 -3.67 4.73
N PHE A 45 -2.23 -3.42 3.48
CA PHE A 45 -1.40 -2.66 2.56
C PHE A 45 -1.08 -1.26 3.09
N ALA A 46 -2.10 -0.51 3.51
CA ALA A 46 -1.93 0.82 4.07
C ALA A 46 -1.04 0.82 5.33
N ALA A 47 -1.28 -0.12 6.24
CA ALA A 47 -0.45 -0.25 7.44
C ALA A 47 1.00 -0.59 7.10
N THR A 48 1.23 -1.42 6.06
CA THR A 48 2.59 -1.73 5.58
C THR A 48 3.29 -0.51 5.01
N LEU A 49 2.60 0.31 4.20
CA LEU A 49 3.16 1.54 3.66
C LEU A 49 3.59 2.52 4.76
N LEU A 50 2.77 2.69 5.79
CA LEU A 50 3.09 3.53 6.94
C LEU A 50 4.25 2.94 7.76
N CYS A 51 4.26 1.62 7.96
CA CYS A 51 5.34 0.94 8.65
C CYS A 51 6.69 1.12 7.92
N GLU A 52 6.71 1.03 6.60
CA GLU A 52 7.93 1.25 5.82
C GLU A 52 8.44 2.68 5.91
N GLU A 53 7.54 3.66 5.98
CA GLU A 53 7.90 5.06 6.21
C GLU A 53 8.50 5.25 7.60
N LEU A 54 7.84 4.72 8.63
CA LEU A 54 8.34 4.72 10.00
C LEU A 54 9.75 4.11 10.08
N ILE A 55 9.95 2.96 9.46
CA ILE A 55 11.25 2.26 9.47
C ILE A 55 12.35 3.10 8.80
N ARG A 56 12.05 3.83 7.73
CA ARG A 56 13.04 4.75 7.12
C ARG A 56 13.49 5.83 8.10
N LEU A 57 12.55 6.38 8.88
CA LEU A 57 12.88 7.35 9.92
C LEU A 57 13.70 6.70 11.03
N LEU A 58 13.32 5.51 11.49
CA LEU A 58 14.04 4.77 12.52
C LEU A 58 15.46 4.39 12.11
N PHE A 59 15.70 4.09 10.83
CA PHE A 59 17.04 3.90 10.30
C PHE A 59 17.90 5.16 10.39
N GLY A 60 17.29 6.34 10.24
CA GLY A 60 17.99 7.62 10.43
C GLY A 60 18.41 7.87 11.89
N ILE A 61 17.64 7.34 12.84
CA ILE A 61 17.89 7.51 14.29
C ILE A 61 18.87 6.43 14.79
N SER A 62 18.68 5.18 14.40
CA SER A 62 19.50 4.05 14.82
C SER A 62 19.72 3.06 13.66
N PRO A 63 20.76 3.30 12.83
CA PRO A 63 21.03 2.48 11.65
C PRO A 63 21.48 1.05 11.97
N GLU A 64 21.98 0.80 13.16
CA GLU A 64 22.49 -0.51 13.58
C GLU A 64 21.38 -1.53 13.88
N MET A 65 20.17 -1.06 14.19
CA MET A 65 19.06 -1.95 14.48
C MET A 65 18.50 -2.63 13.25
N LYS A 66 18.13 -3.90 13.41
CA LYS A 66 17.52 -4.73 12.35
C LYS A 66 16.02 -4.43 12.19
N TRP A 67 15.66 -3.15 12.02
CA TRP A 67 14.28 -2.66 11.90
C TRP A 67 13.42 -3.44 10.90
N ARG A 68 14.01 -3.92 9.81
CA ARG A 68 13.29 -4.69 8.78
C ARG A 68 12.66 -5.97 9.33
N ARG A 69 13.23 -6.57 10.36
CA ARG A 69 12.68 -7.78 11.01
C ARG A 69 11.40 -7.48 11.78
N LEU A 70 11.21 -6.24 12.19
CA LEU A 70 10.06 -5.79 12.97
C LEU A 70 8.87 -5.36 12.09
N ILE A 71 9.03 -5.32 10.75
CA ILE A 71 7.96 -4.91 9.82
C ILE A 71 6.64 -5.67 10.08
N PRO A 72 6.60 -7.01 10.18
CA PRO A 72 5.35 -7.73 10.40
C PRO A 72 4.67 -7.33 11.72
N THR A 73 5.45 -7.24 12.78
CA THR A 73 4.97 -6.91 14.13
C THR A 73 4.49 -5.46 14.19
N MET A 74 5.26 -4.52 13.64
CA MET A 74 4.90 -3.10 13.57
C MET A 74 3.68 -2.85 12.68
N THR A 75 3.58 -3.54 11.54
CA THR A 75 2.39 -3.47 10.67
C THR A 75 1.15 -3.93 11.42
N THR A 76 1.25 -5.01 12.19
CA THR A 76 0.15 -5.51 13.03
C THR A 76 -0.23 -4.51 14.10
N TYR A 77 0.74 -3.89 14.76
CA TYR A 77 0.48 -2.84 15.75
C TYR A 77 -0.19 -1.61 15.13
N ILE A 78 0.34 -1.09 14.02
CA ILE A 78 -0.24 0.06 13.31
C ILE A 78 -1.70 -0.22 12.96
N ARG A 79 -2.01 -1.43 12.50
CA ARG A 79 -3.35 -1.82 12.09
C ARG A 79 -4.31 -2.03 13.27
N TYR A 80 -3.92 -2.80 14.27
CA TYR A 80 -4.84 -3.29 15.31
C TYR A 80 -4.59 -2.68 16.70
N GLY A 81 -3.36 -2.27 17.00
CA GLY A 81 -2.97 -1.75 18.31
C GLY A 81 -3.03 -2.75 19.45
N LYS A 82 -3.19 -4.02 19.15
CA LYS A 82 -3.46 -5.08 20.12
C LYS A 82 -2.28 -6.02 20.36
N THR A 83 -1.17 -5.82 19.73
CA THR A 83 -0.01 -6.67 20.03
C THR A 83 0.69 -6.18 21.26
N ALA A 84 1.18 -7.16 22.02
CA ALA A 84 2.00 -6.93 23.19
C ALA A 84 2.97 -5.78 22.99
N ASP A 85 3.22 -5.06 23.99
CA ASP A 85 4.17 -3.98 24.21
C ASP A 85 5.33 -3.92 23.18
N ILE A 86 4.99 -3.67 21.88
CA ILE A 86 6.01 -3.54 20.83
C ILE A 86 7.01 -2.45 21.16
N PRO A 87 6.58 -1.26 21.65
CA PRO A 87 7.49 -0.28 22.15
C PRO A 87 8.44 -0.87 23.19
N GLY A 88 7.91 -1.56 24.19
CA GLY A 88 8.73 -2.18 25.23
C GLY A 88 9.62 -3.31 24.73
N GLU A 89 9.20 -4.10 23.73
CA GLU A 89 10.06 -5.11 23.10
C GLU A 89 11.24 -4.50 22.36
N ILE A 90 11.00 -3.41 21.61
CA ILE A 90 12.06 -2.69 20.90
C ILE A 90 13.07 -2.12 21.88
N ILE A 91 12.58 -1.52 22.96
CA ILE A 91 13.41 -0.88 23.98
C ILE A 91 14.23 -1.91 24.76
N ARG A 92 13.62 -3.01 25.19
CA ARG A 92 14.31 -4.08 25.92
C ARG A 92 15.42 -4.77 25.12
N ASN A 93 15.34 -4.70 23.79
CA ASN A 93 16.32 -5.29 22.86
C ASN A 93 17.34 -4.29 22.32
N SER A 94 17.39 -3.08 22.84
CA SER A 94 18.27 -2.00 22.36
C SER A 94 18.99 -1.32 23.52
N GLU A 95 20.20 -0.87 23.28
CA GLU A 95 21.02 -0.08 24.22
C GLU A 95 20.59 1.41 24.26
N PHE A 96 19.33 1.71 24.05
CA PHE A 96 18.81 3.08 24.05
C PHE A 96 18.78 3.66 25.46
N THR A 97 19.04 4.95 25.56
CA THR A 97 18.73 5.71 26.78
C THR A 97 17.22 5.75 27.00
N SER A 98 16.77 6.03 28.22
CA SER A 98 15.33 6.14 28.51
C SER A 98 14.65 7.22 27.67
N ALA A 99 15.32 8.32 27.38
CA ALA A 99 14.79 9.43 26.58
C ALA A 99 14.62 9.03 25.10
N ASP A 100 15.60 8.30 24.53
CA ASP A 100 15.51 7.77 23.16
C ASP A 100 14.36 6.77 23.04
N ALA A 101 14.18 5.96 24.08
CA ALA A 101 13.12 4.98 24.17
C ALA A 101 11.73 5.63 24.12
N ASP A 102 11.49 6.68 24.90
CA ASP A 102 10.22 7.40 24.93
C ASP A 102 9.93 8.06 23.58
N MET A 103 10.93 8.67 22.95
CA MET A 103 10.81 9.26 21.61
C MET A 103 10.42 8.20 20.56
N LEU A 104 11.02 7.01 20.59
CA LEU A 104 10.71 5.92 19.67
C LEU A 104 9.28 5.39 19.88
N ILE A 105 8.85 5.26 21.14
CA ILE A 105 7.50 4.86 21.48
C ILE A 105 6.48 5.84 20.92
N ASP A 106 6.71 7.13 21.12
CA ASP A 106 5.79 8.17 20.66
C ASP A 106 5.73 8.24 19.13
N LEU A 107 6.85 8.05 18.44
CA LEU A 107 6.89 7.95 16.99
C LEU A 107 6.06 6.75 16.48
N ILE A 108 6.18 5.58 17.10
CA ILE A 108 5.41 4.39 16.72
C ILE A 108 3.90 4.62 16.96
N ARG A 109 3.55 5.27 18.07
CA ARG A 109 2.16 5.64 18.38
C ARG A 109 1.61 6.63 17.37
N GLU A 110 2.41 7.63 16.95
CA GLU A 110 2.03 8.60 15.93
C GLU A 110 1.65 7.90 14.61
N TYR A 111 2.45 6.94 14.14
CA TYR A 111 2.14 6.20 12.90
C TYR A 111 0.86 5.37 13.00
N ARG A 112 0.54 4.85 14.18
CA ARG A 112 -0.78 4.24 14.41
C ARG A 112 -1.90 5.28 14.31
N MET A 113 -1.70 6.49 14.82
CA MET A 113 -2.69 7.57 14.70
C MET A 113 -2.83 8.04 13.25
N LYS A 114 -1.74 8.13 12.47
CA LYS A 114 -1.78 8.38 11.02
C LYS A 114 -2.65 7.34 10.30
N PHE A 115 -2.49 6.06 10.63
CA PHE A 115 -3.33 5.00 10.07
C PHE A 115 -4.82 5.21 10.39
N LYS A 116 -5.17 5.50 11.64
CA LYS A 116 -6.55 5.75 12.06
C LYS A 116 -7.18 6.96 11.36
N ARG A 117 -6.42 8.04 11.20
CA ARG A 117 -6.85 9.29 10.53
C ARG A 117 -6.86 9.18 9.00
N LYS A 118 -6.38 8.07 8.45
CA LYS A 118 -6.23 7.87 7.00
C LYS A 118 -5.30 8.90 6.33
N ASP A 119 -4.28 9.36 7.04
CA ASP A 119 -3.33 10.38 6.54
C ASP A 119 -2.57 9.93 5.27
N LEU A 120 -2.56 8.63 4.99
CA LEU A 120 -2.02 8.09 3.75
C LEU A 120 -2.68 8.68 2.49
N PHE A 121 -3.95 9.06 2.56
CA PHE A 121 -4.69 9.65 1.45
C PHE A 121 -4.48 11.16 1.32
N THR A 122 -4.10 11.84 2.38
CA THR A 122 -3.77 13.27 2.33
C THR A 122 -2.39 13.53 1.73
N ASN A 123 -1.53 12.49 1.70
CA ASN A 123 -0.20 12.56 1.12
C ASN A 123 0.05 11.37 0.18
N PRO A 124 -0.54 11.38 -1.03
CA PRO A 124 -0.46 10.28 -1.98
C PRO A 124 0.99 10.06 -2.45
N ARG A 125 1.36 8.79 -2.66
CA ARG A 125 2.76 8.38 -2.88
C ARG A 125 3.07 8.00 -4.32
N PHE A 126 2.08 7.49 -5.05
CA PHE A 126 2.32 6.87 -6.34
C PHE A 126 2.13 7.85 -7.49
N ASP A 127 3.06 7.83 -8.43
CA ASP A 127 2.97 8.61 -9.67
C ASP A 127 2.03 7.95 -10.69
N ILE A 128 1.89 6.63 -10.60
CA ILE A 128 1.01 5.82 -11.45
C ILE A 128 0.35 4.74 -10.60
N VAL A 129 -0.94 4.51 -10.81
CA VAL A 129 -1.69 3.39 -10.22
C VAL A 129 -2.34 2.59 -11.33
N GLY A 130 -1.99 1.31 -11.44
CA GLY A 130 -2.60 0.36 -12.38
C GLY A 130 -3.41 -0.70 -11.64
N ILE A 131 -4.65 -0.91 -12.07
CA ILE A 131 -5.61 -1.84 -11.46
C ILE A 131 -6.08 -2.84 -12.50
N THR A 132 -6.03 -4.13 -12.20
CA THR A 132 -6.64 -5.14 -13.05
C THR A 132 -8.00 -5.55 -12.51
N THR A 133 -8.97 -5.76 -13.42
CA THR A 133 -10.32 -6.21 -13.08
C THR A 133 -10.61 -7.51 -13.82
N LEU A 134 -10.81 -8.61 -13.06
CA LEU A 134 -10.99 -9.93 -13.65
C LEU A 134 -12.44 -10.39 -13.66
N PHE A 135 -13.18 -10.17 -12.56
CA PHE A 135 -14.46 -10.82 -12.32
C PHE A 135 -15.58 -9.80 -12.09
N THR A 136 -16.67 -9.97 -12.80
CA THR A 136 -17.90 -9.16 -12.62
C THR A 136 -18.67 -9.54 -11.35
N PHE A 137 -18.60 -10.78 -10.92
CA PHE A 137 -19.27 -11.26 -9.69
C PHE A 137 -18.59 -10.80 -8.40
N GLU A 138 -17.33 -10.38 -8.45
CA GLU A 138 -16.61 -9.76 -7.33
C GLU A 138 -16.68 -8.21 -7.40
N TRP A 139 -17.83 -7.69 -7.82
CA TRP A 139 -18.06 -6.28 -8.10
C TRP A 139 -17.69 -5.36 -6.91
N ALA A 140 -18.24 -5.64 -5.75
CA ALA A 140 -17.99 -4.83 -4.55
C ALA A 140 -16.50 -4.77 -4.20
N THR A 141 -15.80 -5.90 -4.29
CA THR A 141 -14.34 -5.97 -4.05
C THR A 141 -13.58 -5.13 -5.06
N THR A 142 -13.99 -5.17 -6.32
CA THR A 142 -13.37 -4.40 -7.41
C THR A 142 -13.55 -2.90 -7.18
N ILE A 143 -14.79 -2.44 -7.01
CA ILE A 143 -15.11 -1.02 -6.82
C ILE A 143 -14.47 -0.46 -5.55
N ASN A 144 -14.53 -1.19 -4.44
CA ASN A 144 -13.88 -0.79 -3.20
C ASN A 144 -12.37 -0.65 -3.37
N THR A 145 -11.73 -1.57 -4.12
CA THR A 145 -10.30 -1.49 -4.39
C THR A 145 -9.97 -0.26 -5.23
N ILE A 146 -10.70 -0.01 -6.31
CA ILE A 146 -10.48 1.15 -7.18
C ILE A 146 -10.63 2.45 -6.37
N ASN A 147 -11.74 2.59 -5.63
CA ASN A 147 -12.02 3.79 -4.84
C ASN A 147 -11.01 4.01 -3.71
N TYR A 148 -10.43 2.95 -3.18
CA TYR A 148 -9.37 3.04 -2.18
C TYR A 148 -8.05 3.47 -2.79
N VAL A 149 -7.58 2.77 -3.84
CA VAL A 149 -6.22 2.97 -4.35
C VAL A 149 -6.07 4.21 -5.23
N LYS A 150 -7.14 4.70 -5.87
CA LYS A 150 -7.07 5.96 -6.63
C LYS A 150 -6.65 7.14 -5.75
N GLN A 151 -6.98 7.12 -4.46
CA GLN A 151 -6.58 8.15 -3.51
C GLN A 151 -5.08 8.11 -3.16
N LEU A 152 -4.38 7.03 -3.51
CA LEU A 152 -2.93 6.89 -3.31
C LEU A 152 -2.12 7.43 -4.49
N CYS A 153 -2.78 7.80 -5.59
CA CYS A 153 -2.16 8.39 -6.77
C CYS A 153 -2.07 9.91 -6.65
N LYS A 154 -0.89 10.47 -6.93
CA LYS A 154 -0.64 11.91 -6.89
C LYS A 154 -1.47 12.66 -7.96
N ASP A 155 -1.69 12.02 -9.10
CA ASP A 155 -2.44 12.56 -10.22
C ASP A 155 -3.60 11.61 -10.57
N PRO A 156 -4.87 12.03 -10.36
CA PRO A 156 -6.03 11.21 -10.68
C PRO A 156 -6.08 10.74 -12.14
N GLN A 157 -5.46 11.46 -13.07
CA GLN A 157 -5.41 11.09 -14.49
C GLN A 157 -4.44 9.93 -14.76
N LYS A 158 -3.59 9.58 -13.79
CA LYS A 158 -2.65 8.47 -13.89
C LYS A 158 -3.11 7.21 -13.14
N VAL A 159 -4.42 7.11 -12.96
CA VAL A 159 -5.07 5.90 -12.46
C VAL A 159 -5.63 5.14 -13.66
N PHE A 160 -5.07 3.96 -13.90
CA PHE A 160 -5.40 3.12 -15.04
C PHE A 160 -6.11 1.85 -14.60
N ILE A 161 -7.30 1.62 -15.17
CA ILE A 161 -8.09 0.41 -14.92
C ILE A 161 -8.13 -0.40 -16.22
N GLY A 162 -7.77 -1.65 -16.15
CA GLY A 162 -7.83 -2.58 -17.28
C GLY A 162 -8.29 -3.97 -16.84
N GLY A 163 -8.44 -4.85 -17.81
CA GLY A 163 -8.81 -6.24 -17.59
C GLY A 163 -10.21 -6.59 -18.07
N ILE A 164 -10.63 -7.83 -17.87
CA ILE A 164 -11.83 -8.40 -18.49
C ILE A 164 -13.10 -7.67 -18.04
N ALA A 165 -13.29 -7.47 -16.75
CA ALA A 165 -14.52 -6.84 -16.24
C ALA A 165 -14.63 -5.39 -16.72
N SER A 166 -13.54 -4.64 -16.77
CA SER A 166 -13.55 -3.25 -17.26
C SER A 166 -13.84 -3.14 -18.76
N SER A 167 -13.53 -4.17 -19.54
CA SER A 167 -13.86 -4.22 -20.97
C SER A 167 -15.33 -4.60 -21.22
N ILE A 168 -15.95 -5.35 -20.31
CA ILE A 168 -17.34 -5.81 -20.46
C ILE A 168 -18.34 -4.75 -19.96
N ILE A 169 -18.03 -4.08 -18.84
CA ILE A 169 -18.93 -3.15 -18.16
C ILE A 169 -18.24 -1.82 -17.81
N PRO A 170 -17.66 -1.11 -18.82
CA PRO A 170 -16.90 0.12 -18.56
C PRO A 170 -17.75 1.24 -17.94
N ASN A 171 -19.00 1.38 -18.38
CA ASN A 171 -19.89 2.45 -17.93
C ASN A 171 -20.22 2.35 -16.43
N GLU A 172 -20.41 1.14 -15.93
CA GLU A 172 -20.64 0.88 -14.52
C GLU A 172 -19.41 1.22 -13.67
N ILE A 173 -18.20 0.93 -14.17
CA ILE A 173 -16.97 1.34 -13.50
C ILE A 173 -16.85 2.86 -13.45
N ILE A 174 -17.12 3.55 -14.56
CA ILE A 174 -17.08 5.02 -14.61
C ILE A 174 -18.08 5.60 -13.60
N LYS A 175 -19.31 5.08 -13.59
CA LYS A 175 -20.37 5.53 -12.69
C LYS A 175 -19.99 5.40 -11.22
N GLU A 176 -19.42 4.27 -10.84
CA GLU A 176 -19.11 3.94 -9.43
C GLU A 176 -17.76 4.53 -8.96
N THR A 177 -16.84 4.82 -9.86
CA THR A 177 -15.48 5.20 -9.49
C THR A 177 -15.03 6.54 -10.03
N GLY A 178 -15.68 7.05 -11.08
CA GLY A 178 -15.25 8.26 -11.81
C GLY A 178 -13.99 8.06 -12.64
N VAL A 179 -13.48 6.84 -12.77
CA VAL A 179 -12.26 6.53 -13.55
C VAL A 179 -12.66 5.86 -14.86
N VAL A 180 -12.16 6.39 -15.96
CA VAL A 180 -12.37 5.81 -17.30
C VAL A 180 -11.42 4.63 -17.49
N PRO A 181 -11.93 3.41 -17.71
CA PRO A 181 -11.08 2.25 -17.99
C PRO A 181 -10.32 2.43 -19.30
N ILE A 182 -9.14 1.79 -19.38
CA ILE A 182 -8.40 1.71 -20.65
C ILE A 182 -9.13 0.73 -21.55
N GLU A 183 -9.48 1.16 -22.73
CA GLU A 183 -9.88 0.26 -23.81
C GLU A 183 -8.66 -0.57 -24.23
N GLY A 184 -8.73 -1.85 -24.07
CA GLY A 184 -7.61 -2.71 -24.46
C GLY A 184 -7.92 -4.16 -24.35
N ILE A 185 -7.53 -4.76 -25.25
CA ILE A 185 -7.12 -6.06 -25.77
C ILE A 185 -7.40 -7.21 -24.81
#